data_9d30efdb5c32fab325a3d629e3baa77b
#
_entry.id   9d30efdb5c32fab325a3d629e3baa77b
#
_cell.length_a   1.000
_cell.length_b   1.000
_cell.length_c   1.000
_cell.angle_alpha   90.00
_cell.angle_beta   90.00
_cell.angle_gamma   90.00
#
_symmetry.space_group_name_H-M   'P 1'
#
loop_
_entity.id
_entity.type
_entity.pdbx_description
1 polymer ?
#
loop_
_entity_poly.entity_id
_entity_poly.type
_entity_poly.pdbx_seq_one_letter_code
_entity_poly.pdbx_strand_id
1 'polypeptide(L)'
;MTFTPAPWPRKLRSQDWFGGASRDAIYHRGWMKNQGYPHDLFDGRPVIGILNTWSELTPCNAHLNDLAQRVKNGIYEAGGFPVEVPVFSASESAFRPTAMMFRNLAAMAVEEAMRGQPMDGCVLMVGCDKTTPSLL
;
A
#
# COMPACT_ATOMS: atom_id res chain seq x y z
N MET A 1 5.19 18.17 -17.41
CA MET A 1 5.61 16.96 -18.14
C MET A 1 4.41 16.03 -18.21
N THR A 2 3.91 15.75 -19.40
CA THR A 2 2.85 14.74 -19.58
C THR A 2 3.50 13.37 -19.49
N PHE A 3 3.17 12.61 -18.45
CA PHE A 3 3.58 11.23 -18.33
C PHE A 3 2.84 10.42 -19.40
N THR A 4 3.57 9.82 -20.33
CA THR A 4 3.03 8.82 -21.24
C THR A 4 3.41 7.47 -20.64
N PRO A 5 2.45 6.71 -20.07
CA PRO A 5 2.76 5.40 -19.52
C PRO A 5 3.33 4.51 -20.63
N ALA A 6 4.49 3.90 -20.36
CA ALA A 6 4.96 2.82 -21.22
C ALA A 6 3.90 1.70 -21.21
N PRO A 7 3.61 1.04 -22.33
CA PRO A 7 2.65 -0.05 -22.34
C PRO A 7 3.18 -1.17 -21.45
N TRP A 8 2.53 -1.39 -20.34
CA TRP A 8 2.83 -2.51 -19.45
C TRP A 8 2.51 -3.80 -20.19
N PRO A 9 3.39 -4.79 -20.16
CA PRO A 9 3.22 -6.02 -20.93
C PRO A 9 2.06 -6.90 -20.43
N ARG A 10 1.40 -6.52 -19.34
CA ARG A 10 0.25 -7.21 -18.74
C ARG A 10 -0.84 -6.20 -18.34
N LYS A 11 -2.08 -6.64 -18.42
CA LYS A 11 -3.19 -5.88 -17.84
C LYS A 11 -2.93 -5.69 -16.33
N LEU A 12 -2.94 -4.44 -15.87
CA LEU A 12 -2.83 -4.11 -14.46
C LEU A 12 -4.10 -4.58 -13.72
N ARG A 13 -3.93 -5.19 -12.56
CA ARG A 13 -5.04 -5.67 -11.74
C ARG A 13 -5.94 -4.54 -11.28
N SER A 14 -5.38 -3.38 -10.92
CA SER A 14 -6.11 -2.18 -10.51
C SER A 14 -7.13 -1.72 -11.55
N GLN A 15 -6.93 -2.05 -12.83
CA GLN A 15 -7.84 -1.68 -13.91
C GLN A 15 -9.18 -2.44 -13.85
N ASP A 16 -9.28 -3.52 -13.09
CA ASP A 16 -10.56 -4.19 -12.81
C ASP A 16 -11.46 -3.36 -11.90
N TRP A 17 -10.87 -2.44 -11.11
CA TRP A 17 -11.60 -1.47 -10.27
C TRP A 17 -11.72 -0.09 -10.92
N PHE A 18 -10.62 0.40 -11.50
CA PHE A 18 -10.53 1.79 -11.96
C PHE A 18 -10.67 1.97 -13.46
N GLY A 19 -10.54 0.89 -14.24
CA GLY A 19 -10.54 0.95 -15.69
C GLY A 19 -11.94 1.08 -16.31
N GLY A 20 -12.00 1.67 -17.51
CA GLY A 20 -13.22 1.75 -18.30
C GLY A 20 -14.29 2.70 -17.76
N ALA A 21 -15.52 2.54 -18.29
CA ALA A 21 -16.68 3.41 -18.02
C ALA A 21 -17.85 2.67 -17.35
N SER A 22 -17.60 1.50 -16.74
CA SER A 22 -18.65 0.78 -16.04
C SER A 22 -19.14 1.58 -14.81
N ARG A 23 -20.35 1.29 -14.36
CA ARG A 23 -20.91 1.88 -13.13
C ARG A 23 -19.97 1.69 -11.95
N ASP A 24 -19.41 0.49 -11.78
CA ASP A 24 -18.55 0.16 -10.67
C ASP A 24 -17.20 0.93 -10.74
N ALA A 25 -16.61 1.02 -11.92
CA ALA A 25 -15.38 1.80 -12.12
C ALA A 25 -15.59 3.29 -11.81
N ILE A 26 -16.73 3.87 -12.21
CA ILE A 26 -17.09 5.26 -11.88
C ILE A 26 -17.25 5.42 -10.37
N TYR A 27 -17.92 4.47 -9.72
CA TYR A 27 -18.11 4.45 -8.26
C TYR A 27 -16.78 4.38 -7.52
N HIS A 28 -15.90 3.45 -7.86
CA HIS A 28 -14.60 3.31 -7.21
C HIS A 28 -13.72 4.56 -7.37
N ARG A 29 -13.64 5.11 -8.58
CA ARG A 29 -12.91 6.37 -8.81
C ARG A 29 -13.54 7.54 -8.04
N GLY A 30 -14.85 7.59 -7.93
CA GLY A 30 -15.57 8.61 -7.18
C GLY A 30 -15.17 8.64 -5.72
N TRP A 31 -15.12 7.48 -5.08
CA TRP A 31 -14.69 7.37 -3.69
C TRP A 31 -13.23 7.80 -3.48
N MET A 32 -12.34 7.41 -4.37
CA MET A 32 -10.94 7.84 -4.29
C MET A 32 -10.81 9.34 -4.48
N LYS A 33 -11.55 9.93 -5.41
CA LYS A 33 -11.55 11.38 -5.65
C LYS A 33 -12.05 12.20 -4.46
N ASN A 34 -12.92 11.66 -3.62
CA ASN A 34 -13.34 12.32 -2.38
C ASN A 34 -12.17 12.56 -1.41
N GLN A 35 -11.06 11.85 -1.56
CA GLN A 35 -9.83 12.06 -0.81
C GLN A 35 -8.89 13.08 -1.47
N GLY A 36 -9.31 13.72 -2.56
CA GLY A 36 -8.53 14.72 -3.28
C GLY A 36 -7.65 14.18 -4.40
N TYR A 37 -7.74 12.88 -4.74
CA TYR A 37 -6.96 12.33 -5.85
C TYR A 37 -7.45 12.87 -7.20
N PRO A 38 -6.55 13.39 -8.07
CA PRO A 38 -6.92 13.89 -9.39
C PRO A 38 -7.25 12.74 -10.35
N HIS A 39 -7.94 13.09 -11.44
CA HIS A 39 -8.47 12.09 -12.39
C HIS A 39 -7.39 11.31 -13.13
N ASP A 40 -6.30 11.95 -13.45
CA ASP A 40 -5.19 11.38 -14.24
C ASP A 40 -4.43 10.25 -13.52
N LEU A 41 -4.64 10.07 -12.20
CA LEU A 41 -4.08 8.92 -11.48
C LEU A 41 -4.74 7.58 -11.84
N PHE A 42 -5.93 7.62 -12.45
CA PHE A 42 -6.70 6.41 -12.82
C PHE A 42 -6.57 6.02 -14.30
N ASP A 43 -5.68 6.64 -15.05
CA ASP A 43 -5.50 6.48 -16.50
C ASP A 43 -4.57 5.33 -16.92
N GLY A 44 -4.47 4.30 -16.08
CA GLY A 44 -3.68 3.10 -16.36
C GLY A 44 -2.31 3.09 -15.70
N ARG A 45 -2.04 3.96 -14.73
CA ARG A 45 -0.85 3.90 -13.89
C ARG A 45 -0.94 2.71 -12.93
N PRO A 46 0.17 2.01 -12.66
CA PRO A 46 0.17 0.96 -11.66
C PRO A 46 -0.09 1.54 -10.26
N VAL A 47 -1.02 0.92 -9.55
CA VAL A 47 -1.32 1.26 -8.16
C VAL A 47 -0.35 0.50 -7.26
N ILE A 48 0.46 1.23 -6.51
CA ILE A 48 1.45 0.66 -5.61
C ILE A 48 1.02 0.88 -4.16
N GLY A 49 0.67 -0.21 -3.50
CA GLY A 49 0.35 -0.20 -2.07
C GLY A 49 1.61 0.04 -1.23
N ILE A 50 1.54 0.95 -0.26
CA ILE A 50 2.57 1.13 0.76
C ILE A 50 2.01 0.53 2.04
N LEU A 51 2.38 -0.71 2.32
CA LEU A 51 1.94 -1.44 3.51
C LEU A 51 2.81 -0.99 4.69
N ASN A 52 2.28 -0.06 5.49
CA ASN A 52 3.05 0.64 6.51
C ASN A 52 2.74 0.10 7.91
N THR A 53 3.77 -0.42 8.57
CA THR A 53 3.72 -0.90 9.96
C THR A 53 4.05 0.20 10.98
N TRP A 54 3.85 1.47 10.63
CA TRP A 54 4.05 2.56 11.56
C TRP A 54 3.23 2.39 12.85
N SER A 55 3.85 2.67 13.99
CA SER A 55 3.18 2.73 15.28
C SER A 55 4.04 3.44 16.30
N GLU A 56 3.46 4.32 17.10
CA GLU A 56 4.16 4.95 18.23
C GLU A 56 4.54 3.95 19.33
N LEU A 57 3.78 2.87 19.47
CA LEU A 57 4.07 1.79 20.42
C LEU A 57 5.10 0.77 19.90
N THR A 58 5.56 0.94 18.66
CA THR A 58 6.61 0.11 18.07
C THR A 58 7.80 1.01 17.73
N PRO A 59 8.75 1.24 18.66
CA PRO A 59 9.84 2.21 18.47
C PRO A 59 10.67 1.96 17.20
N CYS A 60 10.85 0.69 16.81
CA CYS A 60 11.56 0.33 15.58
C CYS A 60 10.85 0.85 14.31
N ASN A 61 9.54 1.10 14.37
CA ASN A 61 8.71 1.48 13.24
C ASN A 61 8.18 2.93 13.36
N ALA A 62 8.46 3.62 14.45
CA ALA A 62 7.90 4.95 14.71
C ALA A 62 8.26 6.00 13.64
N HIS A 63 9.43 5.86 13.02
CA HIS A 63 9.91 6.77 11.97
C HIS A 63 9.30 6.47 10.58
N LEU A 64 8.59 5.36 10.40
CA LEU A 64 8.07 4.95 9.09
C LEU A 64 6.99 5.88 8.55
N ASN A 65 6.29 6.60 9.43
CA ASN A 65 5.31 7.60 9.00
C ASN A 65 5.95 8.72 8.17
N ASP A 66 7.09 9.22 8.61
CA ASP A 66 7.84 10.27 7.89
C ASP A 66 8.45 9.72 6.58
N LEU A 67 8.92 8.48 6.60
CA LEU A 67 9.48 7.83 5.41
C LEU A 67 8.41 7.52 4.35
N ALA A 68 7.17 7.28 4.75
CA ALA A 68 6.09 6.96 3.81
C ALA A 68 5.91 8.05 2.75
N GLN A 69 6.07 9.33 3.12
CA GLN A 69 5.99 10.42 2.16
C GLN A 69 7.11 10.38 1.11
N ARG A 70 8.30 9.97 1.50
CA ARG A 70 9.42 9.80 0.56
C ARG A 70 9.19 8.62 -0.38
N VAL A 71 8.63 7.54 0.13
CA VAL A 71 8.24 6.39 -0.68
C VAL A 71 7.17 6.79 -1.71
N LYS A 72 6.15 7.56 -1.29
CA LYS A 72 5.13 8.12 -2.20
C LYS A 72 5.76 8.93 -3.33
N ASN A 73 6.69 9.82 -2.99
CA ASN A 73 7.38 10.64 -3.98
C ASN A 73 8.13 9.78 -5.01
N GLY A 74 8.89 8.77 -4.56
CA GLY A 74 9.60 7.87 -5.46
C GLY A 74 8.67 7.07 -6.38
N ILE A 75 7.50 6.65 -5.88
CA ILE A 75 6.49 5.96 -6.70
C ILE A 75 5.90 6.91 -7.75
N TYR A 76 5.60 8.15 -7.38
CA TYR A 76 5.14 9.17 -8.36
C TYR A 76 6.21 9.46 -9.41
N GLU A 77 7.47 9.60 -9.03
CA GLU A 77 8.59 9.82 -9.95
C GLU A 77 8.76 8.64 -10.93
N ALA A 78 8.51 7.42 -10.46
CA ALA A 78 8.50 6.22 -11.30
C ALA A 78 7.23 6.07 -12.17
N GLY A 79 6.26 6.98 -12.03
CA GLY A 79 5.01 6.98 -12.81
C GLY A 79 3.89 6.11 -12.22
N GLY A 80 4.04 5.63 -11.00
CA GLY A 80 3.00 4.88 -10.29
C GLY A 80 2.00 5.78 -9.55
N PHE A 81 0.97 5.15 -9.01
CA PHE A 81 0.00 5.76 -8.10
C PHE A 81 0.18 5.14 -6.69
N PRO A 82 0.81 5.85 -5.74
CA PRO A 82 1.00 5.35 -4.39
C PRO A 82 -0.28 5.44 -3.57
N VAL A 83 -0.61 4.37 -2.85
CA VAL A 83 -1.66 4.36 -1.84
C VAL A 83 -1.11 3.74 -0.55
N GLU A 84 -1.24 4.45 0.55
CA GLU A 84 -0.76 3.98 1.84
C GLU A 84 -1.86 3.20 2.57
N VAL A 85 -1.49 2.04 3.10
CA VAL A 85 -2.38 1.14 3.83
C VAL A 85 -1.72 0.79 5.16
N PRO A 86 -2.32 1.15 6.30
CA PRO A 86 -1.81 0.75 7.60
C PRO A 86 -1.99 -0.76 7.78
N VAL A 87 -0.94 -1.41 8.27
CA VAL A 87 -0.95 -2.83 8.59
C VAL A 87 -0.48 -3.06 10.02
N PHE A 88 -0.68 -4.27 10.52
CA PHE A 88 -0.38 -4.61 11.90
C PHE A 88 1.09 -4.36 12.27
N SER A 89 1.30 -3.74 13.41
CA SER A 89 2.63 -3.45 13.96
C SER A 89 2.72 -3.96 15.40
N ALA A 90 3.76 -4.73 15.69
CA ALA A 90 4.04 -5.21 17.04
C ALA A 90 5.55 -5.23 17.31
N SER A 91 5.94 -4.68 18.47
CA SER A 91 7.32 -4.70 18.93
C SER A 91 7.44 -5.61 20.16
N GLU A 92 8.46 -6.44 20.19
CA GLU A 92 8.74 -7.29 21.35
C GLU A 92 8.96 -6.47 22.63
N SER A 93 9.43 -5.24 22.51
CA SER A 93 9.67 -4.34 23.65
C SER A 93 8.40 -3.97 24.42
N ALA A 94 7.24 -3.91 23.77
CA ALA A 94 5.99 -3.43 24.38
C ALA A 94 4.81 -4.40 24.25
N PHE A 95 4.93 -5.44 23.45
CA PHE A 95 3.84 -6.37 23.16
C PHE A 95 3.85 -7.58 24.11
N ARG A 96 2.71 -7.97 24.65
CA ARG A 96 2.56 -9.11 25.59
C ARG A 96 1.56 -10.14 25.07
N PRO A 97 1.78 -11.44 25.30
CA PRO A 97 2.95 -12.04 25.95
C PRO A 97 4.23 -11.99 25.11
N THR A 98 4.12 -12.01 23.79
CA THR A 98 5.22 -11.85 22.83
C THR A 98 4.69 -11.51 21.44
N ALA A 99 5.36 -10.65 20.69
CA ALA A 99 5.01 -10.34 19.31
C ALA A 99 5.10 -11.56 18.37
N MET A 100 5.89 -12.57 18.74
CA MET A 100 6.07 -13.80 17.98
C MET A 100 4.75 -14.55 17.71
N MET A 101 3.83 -14.55 18.66
CA MET A 101 2.53 -15.25 18.53
C MET A 101 1.62 -14.63 17.45
N PHE A 102 1.83 -13.38 17.10
CA PHE A 102 0.97 -12.64 16.18
C PHE A 102 1.53 -12.51 14.76
N ARG A 103 2.70 -13.10 14.50
CA ARG A 103 3.34 -13.06 13.19
C ARG A 103 2.46 -13.64 12.08
N ASN A 104 1.88 -14.81 12.32
CA ASN A 104 1.01 -15.45 11.34
C ASN A 104 -0.26 -14.63 11.09
N LEU A 105 -0.84 -14.02 12.11
CA LEU A 105 -1.99 -13.13 11.96
C LEU A 105 -1.62 -11.90 11.13
N ALA A 106 -0.45 -11.30 11.36
CA ALA A 106 0.05 -10.18 10.56
C ALA A 106 0.26 -10.57 9.09
N ALA A 107 0.86 -11.73 8.84
CA ALA A 107 1.05 -12.28 7.49
C ALA A 107 -0.29 -12.45 6.75
N MET A 108 -1.27 -13.07 7.40
CA MET A 108 -2.61 -13.27 6.83
C MET A 108 -3.31 -11.94 6.55
N ALA A 109 -3.24 -10.98 7.47
CA ALA A 109 -3.87 -9.68 7.30
C ALA A 109 -3.25 -8.88 6.14
N VAL A 110 -1.93 -8.94 5.98
CA VAL A 110 -1.21 -8.30 4.87
C VAL A 110 -1.52 -8.97 3.54
N GLU A 111 -1.54 -10.30 3.49
CA GLU A 111 -1.94 -11.04 2.29
C GLU A 111 -3.35 -10.66 1.85
N GLU A 112 -4.31 -10.62 2.76
CA GLU A 112 -5.68 -10.24 2.45
C GLU A 112 -5.80 -8.76 2.04
N ALA A 113 -5.03 -7.87 2.64
CA ALA A 113 -4.98 -6.47 2.22
C ALA A 113 -4.51 -6.35 0.75
N MET A 114 -3.47 -7.11 0.38
CA MET A 114 -2.97 -7.14 -1.00
C MET A 114 -3.95 -7.79 -1.97
N ARG A 115 -4.61 -8.87 -1.56
CA ARG A 115 -5.58 -9.60 -2.39
C ARG A 115 -6.89 -8.84 -2.59
N GLY A 116 -7.40 -8.20 -1.54
CA GLY A 116 -8.70 -7.55 -1.53
C GLY A 116 -8.71 -6.16 -2.15
N GLN A 117 -7.57 -5.50 -2.27
CA GLN A 117 -7.49 -4.10 -2.71
C GLN A 117 -6.87 -3.98 -4.12
N PRO A 118 -7.17 -2.87 -4.84
CA PRO A 118 -6.74 -2.68 -6.23
C PRO A 118 -5.27 -2.30 -6.35
N MET A 119 -4.36 -3.18 -5.93
CA MET A 119 -2.91 -2.99 -5.99
C MET A 119 -2.30 -3.83 -7.11
N ASP A 120 -1.35 -3.26 -7.84
CA ASP A 120 -0.55 -3.93 -8.87
C ASP A 120 0.81 -4.37 -8.35
N GLY A 121 1.23 -3.79 -7.24
CA GLY A 121 2.45 -4.11 -6.50
C GLY A 121 2.42 -3.45 -5.13
N CYS A 122 3.41 -3.76 -4.29
CA CYS A 122 3.50 -3.17 -2.97
C CYS A 122 4.93 -2.88 -2.54
N VAL A 123 5.06 -1.94 -1.62
CA VAL A 123 6.25 -1.67 -0.83
C VAL A 123 5.91 -2.01 0.62
N LEU A 124 6.66 -2.91 1.23
CA LEU A 124 6.51 -3.30 2.62
C LEU A 124 7.40 -2.40 3.48
N MET A 125 6.79 -1.54 4.30
CA MET A 125 7.52 -0.68 5.24
C MET A 125 7.55 -1.34 6.61
N VAL A 126 8.69 -1.92 6.95
CA VAL A 126 8.88 -2.75 8.14
C VAL A 126 10.21 -2.41 8.83
N GLY A 127 10.29 -2.54 10.15
CA GLY A 127 11.50 -2.17 10.89
C GLY A 127 11.85 -3.11 12.06
N CYS A 128 10.95 -3.94 12.54
CA CYS A 128 11.19 -4.81 13.68
C CYS A 128 11.52 -6.24 13.26
N ASP A 129 12.31 -6.93 14.09
CA ASP A 129 12.78 -8.30 13.83
C ASP A 129 11.66 -9.35 13.72
N LYS A 130 10.50 -9.12 14.35
CA LYS A 130 9.32 -9.99 14.22
C LYS A 130 8.40 -9.54 13.09
N THR A 131 8.29 -8.24 12.87
CA THR A 131 7.39 -7.66 11.86
C THR A 131 7.92 -7.92 10.45
N THR A 132 9.22 -7.78 10.25
CA THR A 132 9.85 -7.99 8.92
C THR A 132 9.55 -9.38 8.34
N PRO A 133 9.85 -10.50 9.03
CA PRO A 133 9.58 -11.82 8.47
C PRO A 133 8.09 -12.18 8.45
N SER A 134 7.23 -11.43 9.11
CA SER A 134 5.78 -11.65 9.03
C SER A 134 5.14 -11.03 7.80
N LEU A 135 5.77 -10.01 7.20
CA LEU A 135 5.25 -9.35 6.00
C LEU A 135 5.88 -9.89 4.71
N LEU A 136 7.00 -10.59 4.79
CA LEU A 136 7.68 -11.22 3.64
C LEU A 136 7.06 -12.56 3.27
#